data_f62a24664b79e1188f1efa6a8db29e58
#
_entry.id   f62a24664b79e1188f1efa6a8db29e58
#
_cell.length_a   1.000
_cell.length_b   1.000
_cell.length_c   1.000
_cell.angle_alpha   90.00
_cell.angle_beta   90.00
_cell.angle_gamma   90.00
#
_symmetry.space_group_name_H-M   'P 1'
#
loop_
_entity.id
_entity.type
_entity.pdbx_description
1 polymer ?
#
loop_
_entity_poly.entity_id
_entity_poly.type
_entity_poly.pdbx_seq_one_letter_code
_entity_poly.pdbx_strand_id
1 'polypeptide(L)'
;MTTMKHEAATDVATFAPSNKETLPETKALLNQVVADLYVAHIALHQVHWYMRGRGFMVWHPKMDEYMDSLDATLDEVSERLITLGGAPYSSMTEFLEHSNIEERRGAFTKNVEESLARVLEIFHYLDGLYQKALDVTDAEGDDVTNDIFVGAKAEIEKNIWMVAAELGQEPGL
;
A
#
# COMPACT_ATOMS: atom_id res chain seq x y z
N MET A 1 53.40 23.38 35.44
CA MET A 1 51.96 23.48 35.09
C MET A 1 51.86 23.29 33.58
N THR A 2 51.57 22.05 33.16
CA THR A 2 51.48 21.67 31.76
C THR A 2 50.02 21.64 31.38
N THR A 3 49.60 22.58 30.55
CA THR A 3 48.26 22.69 30.02
C THR A 3 48.05 21.59 28.96
N MET A 4 47.24 20.58 29.27
CA MET A 4 46.73 19.64 28.26
C MET A 4 45.75 20.38 27.37
N LYS A 5 46.08 20.50 26.09
CA LYS A 5 45.12 20.87 25.05
C LYS A 5 44.26 19.64 24.75
N HIS A 6 42.97 19.73 25.00
CA HIS A 6 41.98 18.84 24.46
C HIS A 6 41.84 19.14 22.95
N GLU A 7 42.42 18.31 22.11
CA GLU A 7 42.01 18.20 20.72
C GLU A 7 40.72 17.40 20.66
N ALA A 8 39.62 18.08 20.51
CA ALA A 8 38.35 17.46 20.14
C ALA A 8 38.38 17.24 18.63
N ALA A 9 38.79 16.04 18.21
CA ALA A 9 38.54 15.60 16.85
C ALA A 9 37.06 15.22 16.77
N THR A 10 36.23 16.15 16.36
CA THR A 10 34.91 15.88 15.85
C THR A 10 35.00 15.66 14.35
N ASP A 11 35.43 14.47 13.96
CA ASP A 11 35.14 13.96 12.61
C ASP A 11 33.66 13.55 12.62
N VAL A 12 32.78 14.53 12.57
CA VAL A 12 31.41 14.30 12.19
C VAL A 12 31.48 14.00 10.71
N ALA A 13 31.44 12.70 10.36
CA ALA A 13 31.23 12.29 9.00
C ALA A 13 30.07 13.14 8.46
N THR A 14 30.36 14.01 7.53
CA THR A 14 29.34 14.77 6.82
C THR A 14 28.57 13.73 6.03
N PHE A 15 27.43 13.28 6.58
CA PHE A 15 26.44 12.58 5.81
C PHE A 15 26.07 13.52 4.67
N ALA A 16 26.51 13.19 3.46
CA ALA A 16 26.08 13.92 2.29
C ALA A 16 24.54 13.91 2.30
N PRO A 17 23.87 15.06 2.14
CA PRO A 17 22.43 15.04 2.04
C PRO A 17 22.05 14.09 0.93
N SER A 18 21.13 13.14 1.21
CA SER A 18 20.63 12.21 0.20
C SER A 18 20.19 13.04 -1.00
N ASN A 19 20.80 12.78 -2.16
CA ASN A 19 20.54 13.56 -3.35
C ASN A 19 19.07 13.41 -3.69
N LYS A 20 18.30 14.51 -3.80
CA LYS A 20 16.86 14.49 -4.12
C LYS A 20 16.52 13.81 -5.45
N GLU A 21 17.55 13.57 -6.28
CA GLU A 21 17.45 12.88 -7.58
C GLU A 21 17.62 11.37 -7.47
N THR A 22 17.91 10.84 -6.27
CA THR A 22 18.08 9.39 -6.07
C THR A 22 16.71 8.70 -5.98
N LEU A 23 16.68 7.40 -6.35
CA LEU A 23 15.51 6.53 -6.27
C LEU A 23 14.29 6.97 -7.13
N PRO A 24 14.51 7.28 -8.43
CA PRO A 24 13.42 7.79 -9.26
C PRO A 24 12.31 6.75 -9.50
N GLU A 25 12.65 5.49 -9.63
CA GLU A 25 11.68 4.42 -9.88
C GLU A 25 10.90 4.09 -8.61
N THR A 26 11.56 4.06 -7.45
CA THR A 26 10.90 3.92 -6.15
C THR A 26 9.89 5.04 -5.93
N LYS A 27 10.25 6.30 -6.16
CA LYS A 27 9.33 7.43 -5.98
C LYS A 27 8.13 7.39 -6.93
N ALA A 28 8.35 7.01 -8.18
CA ALA A 28 7.27 6.85 -9.15
C ALA A 28 6.32 5.71 -8.74
N LEU A 29 6.89 4.61 -8.25
CA LEU A 29 6.11 3.47 -7.80
C LEU A 29 5.33 3.77 -6.51
N LEU A 30 5.92 4.48 -5.53
CA LEU A 30 5.20 4.92 -4.34
C LEU A 30 3.97 5.76 -4.71
N ASN A 31 4.07 6.67 -5.67
CA ASN A 31 2.92 7.42 -6.18
C ASN A 31 1.87 6.54 -6.86
N GLN A 32 2.29 5.50 -7.59
CA GLN A 32 1.36 4.52 -8.14
C GLN A 32 0.60 3.79 -7.03
N VAL A 33 1.30 3.35 -5.99
CA VAL A 33 0.69 2.69 -4.82
C VAL A 33 -0.30 3.63 -4.12
N VAL A 34 0.05 4.90 -3.92
CA VAL A 34 -0.85 5.91 -3.33
C VAL A 34 -2.16 6.01 -4.12
N ALA A 35 -2.09 6.16 -5.44
CA ALA A 35 -3.28 6.27 -6.28
C ALA A 35 -4.15 5.01 -6.23
N ASP A 36 -3.52 3.82 -6.31
CA ASP A 36 -4.24 2.55 -6.30
C ASP A 36 -4.88 2.25 -4.94
N LEU A 37 -4.21 2.56 -3.83
CA LEU A 37 -4.77 2.37 -2.49
C LEU A 37 -5.99 3.25 -2.24
N TYR A 38 -6.00 4.51 -2.70
CA TYR A 38 -7.20 5.36 -2.61
C TYR A 38 -8.39 4.79 -3.38
N VAL A 39 -8.16 4.33 -4.61
CA VAL A 39 -9.24 3.74 -5.42
C VAL A 39 -9.68 2.38 -4.85
N ALA A 40 -8.75 1.58 -4.33
CA ALA A 40 -9.06 0.34 -3.60
C ALA A 40 -9.95 0.61 -2.38
N HIS A 41 -9.60 1.59 -1.56
CA HIS A 41 -10.39 1.98 -0.38
C HIS A 41 -11.83 2.33 -0.76
N ILE A 42 -12.06 3.15 -1.78
CA ILE A 42 -13.42 3.46 -2.28
C ILE A 42 -14.12 2.22 -2.83
N ALA A 43 -13.41 1.34 -3.51
CA ALA A 43 -13.99 0.08 -4.00
C ALA A 43 -14.44 -0.86 -2.86
N LEU A 44 -13.66 -0.92 -1.77
CA LEU A 44 -14.05 -1.66 -0.56
C LEU A 44 -15.25 -1.02 0.14
N HIS A 45 -15.33 0.32 0.20
CA HIS A 45 -16.54 1.02 0.67
C HIS A 45 -17.79 0.65 -0.14
N GLN A 46 -17.68 0.54 -1.45
CA GLN A 46 -18.79 0.07 -2.28
C GLN A 46 -19.21 -1.35 -1.88
N VAL A 47 -18.24 -2.24 -1.71
CA VAL A 47 -18.52 -3.61 -1.24
C VAL A 47 -19.21 -3.60 0.11
N HIS A 48 -18.68 -2.83 1.08
CA HIS A 48 -19.22 -2.66 2.43
C HIS A 48 -20.68 -2.20 2.41
N TRP A 49 -21.02 -1.18 1.62
CA TRP A 49 -22.37 -0.61 1.59
C TRP A 49 -23.39 -1.42 0.77
N TYR A 50 -22.95 -2.08 -0.28
CA TYR A 50 -23.85 -2.70 -1.26
C TYR A 50 -23.98 -4.21 -1.14
N MET A 51 -23.07 -4.91 -0.45
CA MET A 51 -23.17 -6.35 -0.24
C MET A 51 -24.46 -6.70 0.51
N ARG A 52 -25.01 -7.89 0.25
CA ARG A 52 -26.22 -8.38 0.91
C ARG A 52 -26.31 -9.89 0.84
N GLY A 53 -27.11 -10.43 1.73
CA GLY A 53 -27.41 -11.85 1.77
C GLY A 53 -26.66 -12.61 2.86
N ARG A 54 -26.51 -13.91 2.67
CA ARG A 54 -25.89 -14.78 3.67
C ARG A 54 -24.42 -14.39 3.86
N GLY A 55 -23.97 -14.28 5.10
CA GLY A 55 -22.61 -13.84 5.43
C GLY A 55 -22.46 -12.33 5.67
N PHE A 56 -23.49 -11.50 5.38
CA PHE A 56 -23.43 -10.05 5.54
C PHE A 56 -22.91 -9.60 6.92
N MET A 57 -23.43 -10.19 8.01
CA MET A 57 -23.06 -9.81 9.38
C MET A 57 -21.60 -10.10 9.74
N VAL A 58 -20.94 -10.98 8.99
CA VAL A 58 -19.51 -11.32 9.14
C VAL A 58 -18.67 -10.42 8.25
N TRP A 59 -19.04 -10.27 6.99
CA TRP A 59 -18.23 -9.61 5.99
C TRP A 59 -18.36 -8.10 5.96
N HIS A 60 -19.50 -7.56 6.36
CA HIS A 60 -19.68 -6.11 6.44
C HIS A 60 -18.69 -5.44 7.41
N PRO A 61 -18.54 -5.88 8.68
CA PRO A 61 -17.51 -5.31 9.55
C PRO A 61 -16.09 -5.69 9.12
N LYS A 62 -15.90 -6.81 8.40
CA LYS A 62 -14.58 -7.18 7.91
C LYS A 62 -14.05 -6.23 6.84
N MET A 63 -14.94 -5.58 6.08
CA MET A 63 -14.53 -4.54 5.14
C MET A 63 -13.93 -3.31 5.84
N ASP A 64 -14.44 -2.94 7.03
CA ASP A 64 -13.85 -1.86 7.83
C ASP A 64 -12.41 -2.19 8.23
N GLU A 65 -12.15 -3.41 8.72
CA GLU A 65 -10.79 -3.85 9.05
C GLU A 65 -9.85 -3.81 7.83
N TYR A 66 -10.33 -4.20 6.65
CA TYR A 66 -9.54 -4.14 5.42
C TYR A 66 -9.26 -2.70 4.98
N MET A 67 -10.24 -1.80 5.09
CA MET A 67 -10.05 -0.39 4.78
C MET A 67 -9.08 0.27 5.75
N ASP A 68 -9.16 0.00 7.04
CA ASP A 68 -8.22 0.50 8.05
C ASP A 68 -6.78 0.06 7.75
N SER A 69 -6.59 -1.19 7.33
CA SER A 69 -5.28 -1.71 6.92
C SER A 69 -4.74 -1.02 5.66
N LEU A 70 -5.58 -0.83 4.64
CA LEU A 70 -5.17 -0.10 3.43
C LEU A 70 -4.82 1.36 3.73
N ASP A 71 -5.57 2.03 4.60
CA ASP A 71 -5.31 3.40 5.02
C ASP A 71 -3.99 3.53 5.79
N ALA A 72 -3.67 2.57 6.65
CA ALA A 72 -2.40 2.55 7.35
C ALA A 72 -1.21 2.42 6.37
N THR A 73 -1.33 1.51 5.40
CA THR A 73 -0.31 1.35 4.34
C THR A 73 -0.20 2.60 3.47
N LEU A 74 -1.32 3.24 3.13
CA LEU A 74 -1.39 4.47 2.34
C LEU A 74 -0.64 5.62 3.03
N ASP A 75 -0.88 5.80 4.33
CA ASP A 75 -0.24 6.85 5.13
C ASP A 75 1.28 6.61 5.20
N GLU A 76 1.71 5.39 5.53
CA GLU A 76 3.11 5.00 5.61
C GLU A 76 3.86 5.20 4.28
N VAL A 77 3.26 4.78 3.16
CA VAL A 77 3.83 4.94 1.81
C VAL A 77 3.91 6.41 1.41
N SER A 78 2.88 7.21 1.72
CA SER A 78 2.85 8.64 1.42
C SER A 78 3.92 9.39 2.22
N GLU A 79 4.04 9.12 3.52
CA GLU A 79 5.07 9.72 4.39
C GLU A 79 6.48 9.28 3.98
N ARG A 80 6.64 8.01 3.57
CA ARG A 80 7.91 7.53 3.03
C ARG A 80 8.31 8.28 1.77
N LEU A 81 7.37 8.53 0.84
CA LEU A 81 7.63 9.30 -0.37
C LEU A 81 8.08 10.74 -0.05
N ILE A 82 7.43 11.40 0.93
CA ILE A 82 7.84 12.73 1.40
C ILE A 82 9.26 12.66 2.01
N THR A 83 9.55 11.66 2.82
CA THR A 83 10.86 11.44 3.44
C THR A 83 11.97 11.32 2.39
N LEU A 84 11.68 10.68 1.25
CA LEU A 84 12.57 10.57 0.10
C LEU A 84 12.66 11.86 -0.73
N GLY A 85 11.93 12.91 -0.35
CA GLY A 85 11.87 14.19 -1.07
C GLY A 85 11.00 14.15 -2.32
N GLY A 86 10.08 13.18 -2.42
CA GLY A 86 9.03 13.11 -3.43
C GLY A 86 7.79 13.91 -3.03
N ALA A 87 6.77 13.91 -3.88
CA ALA A 87 5.49 14.55 -3.65
C ALA A 87 4.37 13.54 -3.95
N PRO A 88 3.66 13.04 -2.92
CA PRO A 88 2.55 12.13 -3.13
C PRO A 88 1.37 12.83 -3.82
N TYR A 89 0.68 12.09 -4.68
CA TYR A 89 -0.62 12.52 -5.18
C TYR A 89 -1.55 12.81 -4.00
N SER A 90 -2.34 13.86 -4.10
CA SER A 90 -3.13 14.38 -2.97
C SER A 90 -4.52 14.90 -3.37
N SER A 91 -4.95 14.65 -4.58
CA SER A 91 -6.28 15.02 -5.07
C SER A 91 -7.01 13.85 -5.71
N MET A 92 -8.34 13.85 -5.63
CA MET A 92 -9.18 12.82 -6.25
C MET A 92 -8.94 12.70 -7.76
N THR A 93 -8.66 13.82 -8.43
CA THR A 93 -8.34 13.83 -9.86
C THR A 93 -7.07 13.04 -10.14
N GLU A 94 -5.99 13.30 -9.39
CA GLU A 94 -4.72 12.59 -9.55
C GLU A 94 -4.90 11.08 -9.28
N PHE A 95 -5.64 10.70 -8.23
CA PHE A 95 -5.89 9.29 -7.93
C PHE A 95 -6.59 8.57 -9.09
N LEU A 96 -7.64 9.18 -9.66
CA LEU A 96 -8.37 8.58 -10.78
C LEU A 96 -7.56 8.57 -12.08
N GLU A 97 -6.72 9.58 -12.32
CA GLU A 97 -5.87 9.65 -13.51
C GLU A 97 -4.74 8.61 -13.50
N HIS A 98 -4.27 8.23 -12.30
CA HIS A 98 -3.09 7.37 -12.14
C HIS A 98 -3.38 5.96 -11.64
N SER A 99 -4.55 5.71 -11.04
CA SER A 99 -4.89 4.37 -10.58
C SER A 99 -5.13 3.40 -11.74
N ASN A 100 -4.67 2.17 -11.57
CA ASN A 100 -4.95 1.04 -12.46
C ASN A 100 -6.16 0.21 -12.01
N ILE A 101 -6.76 0.54 -10.86
CA ILE A 101 -7.96 -0.14 -10.37
C ILE A 101 -9.19 0.47 -11.05
N GLU A 102 -9.96 -0.36 -11.76
CA GLU A 102 -11.18 0.10 -12.43
C GLU A 102 -12.22 0.59 -11.40
N GLU A 103 -12.64 1.85 -11.54
CA GLU A 103 -13.75 2.39 -10.76
C GLU A 103 -15.09 1.81 -11.28
N ARG A 104 -15.91 1.32 -10.37
CA ARG A 104 -17.25 0.76 -10.67
C ARG A 104 -18.29 1.46 -9.80
N ARG A 105 -19.51 1.56 -10.29
CA ARG A 105 -20.61 2.05 -9.46
C ARG A 105 -21.16 0.94 -8.58
N GLY A 106 -21.51 1.27 -7.35
CA GLY A 106 -22.18 0.35 -6.43
C GLY A 106 -23.55 -0.09 -6.98
N ALA A 107 -23.92 -1.35 -6.77
CA ALA A 107 -25.19 -1.90 -7.20
C ALA A 107 -25.76 -2.90 -6.19
N PHE A 108 -27.03 -2.73 -5.84
CA PHE A 108 -27.72 -3.62 -4.90
C PHE A 108 -28.02 -5.03 -5.44
N THR A 109 -27.55 -5.36 -6.60
CA THR A 109 -27.70 -6.68 -7.23
C THR A 109 -26.62 -7.68 -6.81
N LYS A 110 -25.57 -7.22 -6.11
CA LYS A 110 -24.45 -8.06 -5.71
C LYS A 110 -24.72 -8.76 -4.38
N ASN A 111 -24.57 -10.07 -4.34
CA ASN A 111 -24.53 -10.85 -3.11
C ASN A 111 -23.14 -10.80 -2.45
N VAL A 112 -22.99 -11.43 -1.27
CA VAL A 112 -21.71 -11.47 -0.54
C VAL A 112 -20.63 -12.15 -1.37
N GLU A 113 -20.93 -13.27 -2.03
CA GLU A 113 -19.96 -14.03 -2.83
C GLU A 113 -19.41 -13.20 -4.01
N GLU A 114 -20.29 -12.56 -4.79
CA GLU A 114 -19.89 -11.66 -5.88
C GLU A 114 -19.11 -10.42 -5.37
N SER A 115 -19.44 -9.96 -4.19
CA SER A 115 -18.77 -8.85 -3.53
C SER A 115 -17.35 -9.25 -3.09
N LEU A 116 -17.19 -10.42 -2.50
CA LEU A 116 -15.89 -10.96 -2.10
C LEU A 116 -15.00 -11.30 -3.32
N ALA A 117 -15.59 -11.75 -4.43
CA ALA A 117 -14.84 -11.94 -5.66
C ALA A 117 -14.20 -10.62 -6.14
N ARG A 118 -14.90 -9.48 -5.98
CA ARG A 118 -14.33 -8.16 -6.28
C ARG A 118 -13.21 -7.77 -5.31
N VAL A 119 -13.36 -8.06 -4.02
CA VAL A 119 -12.30 -7.83 -3.02
C VAL A 119 -11.06 -8.65 -3.39
N LEU A 120 -11.24 -9.92 -3.72
CA LEU A 120 -10.15 -10.81 -4.10
C LEU A 120 -9.40 -10.31 -5.36
N GLU A 121 -10.14 -9.84 -6.37
CA GLU A 121 -9.56 -9.21 -7.57
C GLU A 121 -8.65 -8.02 -7.22
N ILE A 122 -9.12 -7.13 -6.33
CA ILE A 122 -8.34 -5.97 -5.89
C ILE A 122 -7.11 -6.40 -5.09
N PHE A 123 -7.26 -7.36 -4.19
CA PHE A 123 -6.14 -7.83 -3.37
C PHE A 123 -5.06 -8.52 -4.19
N HIS A 124 -5.41 -9.32 -5.17
CA HIS A 124 -4.42 -9.90 -6.10
C HIS A 124 -3.69 -8.83 -6.92
N TYR A 125 -4.40 -7.78 -7.35
CA TYR A 125 -3.75 -6.65 -8.01
C TYR A 125 -2.74 -5.96 -7.08
N LEU A 126 -3.13 -5.66 -5.83
CA LEU A 126 -2.25 -5.03 -4.84
C LEU A 126 -1.05 -5.92 -4.47
N ASP A 127 -1.25 -7.24 -4.36
CA ASP A 127 -0.17 -8.19 -4.13
C ASP A 127 0.88 -8.13 -5.24
N GLY A 128 0.45 -8.14 -6.50
CA GLY A 128 1.34 -7.97 -7.65
C GLY A 128 2.06 -6.61 -7.67
N LEU A 129 1.37 -5.54 -7.26
CA LEU A 129 1.94 -4.21 -7.14
C LEU A 129 3.00 -4.14 -6.02
N TYR A 130 2.75 -4.77 -4.88
CA TYR A 130 3.71 -4.85 -3.77
C TYR A 130 4.92 -5.71 -4.15
N GLN A 131 4.74 -6.80 -4.89
CA GLN A 131 5.88 -7.55 -5.43
C GLN A 131 6.74 -6.69 -6.34
N LYS A 132 6.13 -5.93 -7.24
CA LYS A 132 6.87 -4.97 -8.08
C LYS A 132 7.61 -3.92 -7.24
N ALA A 133 7.00 -3.50 -6.11
CA ALA A 133 7.65 -2.56 -5.21
C ALA A 133 8.89 -3.16 -4.54
N LEU A 134 8.84 -4.42 -4.13
CA LEU A 134 10.00 -5.14 -3.61
C LEU A 134 11.13 -5.22 -4.65
N ASP A 135 10.79 -5.57 -5.89
CA ASP A 135 11.79 -5.70 -6.96
C ASP A 135 12.46 -4.35 -7.28
N VAL A 136 11.69 -3.26 -7.34
CA VAL A 136 12.21 -1.91 -7.64
C VAL A 136 13.07 -1.38 -6.50
N THR A 137 12.60 -1.50 -5.27
CA THR A 137 13.33 -0.99 -4.08
C THR A 137 14.62 -1.78 -3.84
N ASP A 138 14.63 -3.08 -4.09
CA ASP A 138 15.85 -3.90 -4.07
C ASP A 138 16.85 -3.44 -5.14
N ALA A 139 16.38 -3.22 -6.37
CA ALA A 139 17.22 -2.76 -7.47
C ALA A 139 17.84 -1.36 -7.24
N GLU A 140 17.12 -0.47 -6.56
CA GLU A 140 17.59 0.87 -6.21
C GLU A 140 18.32 0.92 -4.84
N GLY A 141 18.34 -0.19 -4.07
CA GLY A 141 19.01 -0.29 -2.77
C GLY A 141 18.28 0.48 -1.65
N ASP A 142 16.97 0.59 -1.71
CA ASP A 142 16.14 1.23 -0.69
C ASP A 142 15.55 0.19 0.27
N ASP A 143 16.38 -0.33 1.16
CA ASP A 143 16.01 -1.34 2.16
C ASP A 143 14.84 -0.89 3.04
N VAL A 144 14.74 0.40 3.36
CA VAL A 144 13.69 0.92 4.23
C VAL A 144 12.32 0.88 3.55
N THR A 145 12.24 1.29 2.29
CA THR A 145 11.00 1.16 1.51
C THR A 145 10.68 -0.30 1.21
N ASN A 146 11.69 -1.12 0.97
CA ASN A 146 11.54 -2.56 0.78
C ASN A 146 10.86 -3.21 1.99
N ASP A 147 11.30 -2.91 3.22
CA ASP A 147 10.73 -3.46 4.45
C ASP A 147 9.25 -3.11 4.64
N ILE A 148 8.83 -1.89 4.28
CA ILE A 148 7.42 -1.49 4.25
C ILE A 148 6.60 -2.45 3.38
N PHE A 149 7.09 -2.75 2.17
CA PHE A 149 6.37 -3.65 1.25
C PHE A 149 6.45 -5.13 1.63
N VAL A 150 7.48 -5.57 2.34
CA VAL A 150 7.51 -6.91 2.97
C VAL A 150 6.34 -7.06 3.94
N GLY A 151 6.10 -6.05 4.80
CA GLY A 151 4.99 -6.05 5.74
C GLY A 151 3.63 -6.01 5.04
N ALA A 152 3.45 -5.05 4.13
CA ALA A 152 2.20 -4.89 3.38
C ALA A 152 1.83 -6.12 2.55
N LYS A 153 2.83 -6.75 1.90
CA LYS A 153 2.64 -7.98 1.11
C LYS A 153 2.24 -9.15 2.00
N ALA A 154 2.89 -9.35 3.12
CA ALA A 154 2.54 -10.45 4.05
C ALA A 154 1.09 -10.33 4.56
N GLU A 155 0.61 -9.10 4.80
CA GLU A 155 -0.76 -8.86 5.22
C GLU A 155 -1.76 -9.09 4.09
N ILE A 156 -1.52 -8.57 2.89
CA ILE A 156 -2.44 -8.74 1.76
C ILE A 156 -2.54 -10.21 1.33
N GLU A 157 -1.44 -10.98 1.32
CA GLU A 157 -1.44 -12.41 1.05
C GLU A 157 -2.30 -13.20 2.05
N LYS A 158 -2.21 -12.85 3.34
CA LYS A 158 -3.07 -13.43 4.37
C LYS A 158 -4.55 -13.11 4.12
N ASN A 159 -4.86 -11.88 3.72
CA ASN A 159 -6.22 -11.46 3.41
C ASN A 159 -6.75 -12.17 2.15
N ILE A 160 -5.92 -12.35 1.12
CA ILE A 160 -6.21 -13.15 -0.07
C ILE A 160 -6.59 -14.58 0.34
N TRP A 161 -5.75 -15.24 1.17
CA TRP A 161 -6.05 -16.57 1.65
C TRP A 161 -7.41 -16.66 2.36
N MET A 162 -7.71 -15.72 3.25
CA MET A 162 -8.97 -15.72 4.00
C MET A 162 -10.20 -15.54 3.10
N VAL A 163 -10.13 -14.61 2.14
CA VAL A 163 -11.24 -14.36 1.19
C VAL A 163 -11.39 -15.53 0.21
N ALA A 164 -10.29 -16.05 -0.32
CA ALA A 164 -10.31 -17.22 -1.21
C ALA A 164 -10.90 -18.45 -0.52
N ALA A 165 -10.53 -18.72 0.74
CA ALA A 165 -11.06 -19.82 1.52
C ALA A 165 -12.58 -19.72 1.74
N GLU A 166 -13.12 -18.52 1.98
CA GLU A 166 -14.58 -18.30 2.06
C GLU A 166 -15.28 -18.57 0.73
N LEU A 167 -14.62 -18.26 -0.38
CA LEU A 167 -15.13 -18.54 -1.74
C LEU A 167 -14.90 -20.01 -2.17
N GLY A 168 -14.29 -20.85 -1.32
CA GLY A 168 -13.95 -22.23 -1.65
C GLY A 168 -12.87 -22.36 -2.73
N GLN A 169 -11.98 -21.38 -2.82
CA GLN A 169 -10.91 -21.29 -3.81
C GLN A 169 -9.53 -21.44 -3.16
N GLU A 170 -8.54 -21.85 -3.95
CA GLU A 170 -7.13 -21.75 -3.58
C GLU A 170 -6.72 -20.26 -3.58
N PRO A 171 -5.76 -19.84 -2.73
CA PRO A 171 -5.34 -18.43 -2.68
C PRO A 171 -4.74 -17.90 -3.98
N GLY A 172 -4.08 -18.74 -4.76
CA GLY A 172 -3.54 -18.36 -6.07
C GLY A 172 -2.31 -17.42 -6.01
N LEU A 173 -1.51 -17.54 -4.94
CA LEU A 173 -0.28 -16.75 -4.69
C LEU A 173 0.93 -17.37 -5.40
#